data_e722d7dd5a6cafe103996a578d06d843
#
_entry.id   e722d7dd5a6cafe103996a578d06d843
#
_cell.length_a   1.000
_cell.length_b   1.000
_cell.length_c   1.000
_cell.angle_alpha   90.00
_cell.angle_beta   90.00
_cell.angle_gamma   90.00
#
_symmetry.space_group_name_H-M   'P 1'
#
loop_
_entity.id
_entity.type
_entity.pdbx_description
1 polymer ?
#
loop_
_entity_poly.entity_id
_entity_poly.type
_entity_poly.pdbx_seq_one_letter_code
_entity_poly.pdbx_strand_id
1 'polypeptide(L)'
;AVPPRIPPNVERINLGYNSLLKLTETDFAGLEKLELLMLHSNEINAIPDKAFTDLHSLQVLKMSYNKVSVLQQDVFYGLKSLVRLHMDHNKIEIVNPNVFYGLTSLRLVHLEGNLIKQLHPDTFVTLNYVQIFKISSIKHIYLSENALTSLPQEMFSYMSELESIYLHGNPWSCDCSLQWFAEWSKQRP
;
A
#
# COMPACT_ATOMS: atom_id res chain seq x y z
N ALA A 1 -22.16 -7.84 2.22
CA ALA A 1 -21.17 -8.53 3.05
C ALA A 1 -20.39 -9.54 2.22
N VAL A 2 -19.20 -9.85 2.64
CA VAL A 2 -18.39 -10.90 2.00
C VAL A 2 -19.10 -12.23 2.17
N PRO A 3 -19.23 -13.05 1.10
CA PRO A 3 -19.92 -14.33 1.21
C PRO A 3 -19.29 -15.24 2.27
N PRO A 4 -20.08 -15.91 3.10
CA PRO A 4 -19.54 -16.90 4.04
C PRO A 4 -19.16 -18.18 3.33
N ARG A 5 -18.36 -19.01 3.98
CA ARG A 5 -18.01 -20.36 3.51
C ARG A 5 -17.28 -20.37 2.17
N ILE A 6 -16.32 -19.46 2.01
CA ILE A 6 -15.44 -19.48 0.84
C ILE A 6 -14.58 -20.75 0.92
N PRO A 7 -14.47 -21.52 -0.19
CA PRO A 7 -13.63 -22.73 -0.18
C PRO A 7 -12.18 -22.42 0.21
N PRO A 8 -11.56 -23.20 1.11
CA PRO A 8 -10.20 -22.88 1.59
C PRO A 8 -9.10 -23.03 0.55
N ASN A 9 -9.37 -23.67 -0.58
CA ASN A 9 -8.41 -23.81 -1.68
C ASN A 9 -8.56 -22.75 -2.77
N VAL A 10 -9.41 -21.73 -2.56
CA VAL A 10 -9.63 -20.69 -3.56
C VAL A 10 -8.34 -19.91 -3.81
N GLU A 11 -8.07 -19.61 -5.08
CA GLU A 11 -6.89 -18.87 -5.49
C GLU A 11 -7.21 -17.43 -5.94
N ARG A 12 -8.44 -17.18 -6.39
CA ARG A 12 -8.86 -15.86 -6.88
C ARG A 12 -10.25 -15.52 -6.39
N ILE A 13 -10.40 -14.31 -5.86
CA ILE A 13 -11.70 -13.77 -5.45
C ILE A 13 -11.87 -12.41 -6.11
N ASN A 14 -13.02 -12.23 -6.78
CA ASN A 14 -13.42 -10.93 -7.31
C ASN A 14 -14.76 -10.53 -6.71
N LEU A 15 -14.73 -9.52 -5.84
CA LEU A 15 -15.91 -8.91 -5.23
C LEU A 15 -16.04 -7.44 -5.64
N GLY A 16 -15.39 -7.06 -6.73
CA GLY A 16 -15.46 -5.70 -7.26
C GLY A 16 -16.87 -5.32 -7.69
N TYR A 17 -17.13 -4.01 -7.73
CA TYR A 17 -18.41 -3.44 -8.16
C TYR A 17 -19.60 -3.95 -7.34
N ASN A 18 -19.42 -3.97 -6.03
CA ASN A 18 -20.48 -4.30 -5.08
C ASN A 18 -20.72 -3.12 -4.14
N SER A 19 -21.40 -3.33 -3.06
CA SER A 19 -21.72 -2.29 -2.09
C SER A 19 -21.22 -2.65 -0.70
N LEU A 20 -20.05 -3.28 -0.63
CA LEU A 20 -19.42 -3.65 0.64
C LEU A 20 -19.06 -2.39 1.41
N LEU A 21 -19.53 -2.28 2.66
CA LEU A 21 -19.24 -1.16 3.55
C LEU A 21 -18.06 -1.45 4.46
N LYS A 22 -17.96 -2.68 4.92
CA LYS A 22 -16.96 -3.10 5.91
C LYS A 22 -16.44 -4.48 5.61
N LEU A 23 -15.19 -4.71 6.01
CA LEU A 23 -14.61 -6.03 6.13
C LEU A 23 -14.59 -6.40 7.61
N THR A 24 -14.64 -7.70 7.90
CA THR A 24 -14.46 -8.22 9.25
C THR A 24 -13.11 -8.93 9.35
N GLU A 25 -12.65 -9.15 10.57
CA GLU A 25 -11.38 -9.83 10.81
C GLU A 25 -11.35 -11.27 10.29
N THR A 26 -12.52 -11.89 10.11
CA THR A 26 -12.62 -13.29 9.73
C THR A 26 -13.09 -13.53 8.30
N ASP A 27 -13.37 -12.48 7.54
CA ASP A 27 -13.91 -12.63 6.18
C ASP A 27 -13.05 -13.51 5.28
N PHE A 28 -11.73 -13.43 5.43
CA PHE A 28 -10.78 -14.17 4.60
C PHE A 28 -9.94 -15.14 5.41
N ALA A 29 -10.41 -15.53 6.61
CA ALA A 29 -9.68 -16.44 7.47
C ALA A 29 -9.44 -17.79 6.80
N GLY A 30 -8.23 -18.31 6.93
CA GLY A 30 -7.86 -19.62 6.43
C GLY A 30 -7.61 -19.72 4.93
N LEU A 31 -7.74 -18.63 4.17
CA LEU A 31 -7.56 -18.68 2.72
C LEU A 31 -6.09 -18.60 2.33
N GLU A 32 -5.32 -19.59 2.74
CA GLU A 32 -3.86 -19.58 2.62
C GLU A 32 -3.35 -19.75 1.19
N LYS A 33 -4.21 -20.15 0.25
CA LYS A 33 -3.86 -20.32 -1.16
C LYS A 33 -4.32 -19.16 -2.05
N LEU A 34 -5.01 -18.19 -1.47
CA LEU A 34 -5.50 -17.03 -2.23
C LEU A 34 -4.34 -16.22 -2.77
N GLU A 35 -4.33 -15.98 -4.08
CA GLU A 35 -3.28 -15.24 -4.77
C GLU A 35 -3.74 -13.87 -5.26
N LEU A 36 -5.03 -13.72 -5.57
CA LEU A 36 -5.61 -12.49 -6.07
C LEU A 36 -6.91 -12.18 -5.33
N LEU A 37 -6.96 -10.99 -4.74
CA LEU A 37 -8.16 -10.49 -4.06
C LEU A 37 -8.54 -9.14 -4.64
N MET A 38 -9.70 -9.08 -5.27
CA MET A 38 -10.22 -7.86 -5.89
C MET A 38 -11.44 -7.39 -5.10
N LEU A 39 -11.30 -6.23 -4.45
CA LEU A 39 -12.33 -5.58 -3.64
C LEU A 39 -12.57 -4.14 -4.11
N HIS A 40 -12.15 -3.82 -5.34
CA HIS A 40 -12.28 -2.48 -5.88
C HIS A 40 -13.74 -2.08 -6.11
N SER A 41 -13.97 -0.77 -6.17
CA SER A 41 -15.28 -0.22 -6.50
C SER A 41 -16.39 -0.73 -5.57
N ASN A 42 -16.13 -0.59 -4.28
CA ASN A 42 -17.08 -0.82 -3.21
C ASN A 42 -17.19 0.46 -2.37
N GLU A 43 -17.68 0.35 -1.17
CA GLU A 43 -17.81 1.47 -0.24
C GLU A 43 -17.07 1.22 1.08
N ILE A 44 -16.02 0.41 1.02
CA ILE A 44 -15.26 0.02 2.20
C ILE A 44 -14.60 1.25 2.81
N ASN A 45 -14.96 1.59 4.04
CA ASN A 45 -14.42 2.76 4.73
C ASN A 45 -13.39 2.43 5.79
N ALA A 46 -13.27 1.18 6.18
CA ALA A 46 -12.28 0.74 7.16
C ALA A 46 -11.87 -0.70 6.91
N ILE A 47 -10.60 -0.99 7.15
CA ILE A 47 -10.05 -2.33 7.10
C ILE A 47 -9.63 -2.67 8.52
N PRO A 48 -10.19 -3.73 9.15
CA PRO A 48 -9.75 -4.11 10.49
C PRO A 48 -8.29 -4.54 10.49
N ASP A 49 -7.61 -4.31 11.61
CA ASP A 49 -6.24 -4.80 11.78
C ASP A 49 -6.23 -6.31 11.58
N LYS A 50 -5.19 -6.77 10.90
CA LYS A 50 -4.97 -8.21 10.66
C LYS A 50 -6.11 -8.89 9.89
N ALA A 51 -6.88 -8.11 9.12
CA ALA A 51 -7.96 -8.67 8.29
C ALA A 51 -7.44 -9.67 7.24
N PHE A 52 -6.19 -9.56 6.87
CA PHE A 52 -5.56 -10.38 5.83
C PHE A 52 -4.49 -11.32 6.39
N THR A 53 -4.49 -11.59 7.68
CA THR A 53 -3.42 -12.30 8.40
C THR A 53 -3.05 -13.64 7.76
N ASP A 54 -4.04 -14.40 7.29
CA ASP A 54 -3.80 -15.75 6.79
C ASP A 54 -3.45 -15.79 5.30
N LEU A 55 -3.46 -14.66 4.63
CA LEU A 55 -3.30 -14.60 3.17
C LEU A 55 -1.82 -14.62 2.76
N HIS A 56 -1.12 -15.67 3.15
CA HIS A 56 0.33 -15.79 2.96
C HIS A 56 0.75 -15.98 1.49
N SER A 57 -0.18 -16.38 0.63
CA SER A 57 0.08 -16.54 -0.80
C SER A 57 -0.41 -15.38 -1.66
N LEU A 58 -1.06 -14.38 -1.04
CA LEU A 58 -1.65 -13.27 -1.79
C LEU A 58 -0.55 -12.45 -2.47
N GLN A 59 -0.67 -12.29 -3.79
CA GLN A 59 0.27 -11.55 -4.61
C GLN A 59 -0.27 -10.19 -5.03
N VAL A 60 -1.58 -10.08 -5.24
CA VAL A 60 -2.22 -8.83 -5.66
C VAL A 60 -3.45 -8.56 -4.80
N LEU A 61 -3.46 -7.39 -4.19
CA LEU A 61 -4.62 -6.87 -3.46
C LEU A 61 -5.09 -5.60 -4.17
N LYS A 62 -6.32 -5.62 -4.69
CA LYS A 62 -6.87 -4.47 -5.39
C LYS A 62 -8.05 -3.90 -4.60
N MET A 63 -7.85 -2.71 -4.05
CA MET A 63 -8.84 -1.98 -3.27
C MET A 63 -9.08 -0.57 -3.81
N SER A 64 -8.84 -0.36 -5.09
CA SER A 64 -9.10 0.92 -5.75
C SER A 64 -10.57 1.33 -5.62
N TYR A 65 -10.83 2.64 -5.57
CA TYR A 65 -12.19 3.17 -5.56
C TYR A 65 -13.03 2.66 -4.39
N ASN A 66 -12.50 2.83 -3.19
CA ASN A 66 -13.20 2.63 -1.93
C ASN A 66 -13.15 3.92 -1.11
N LYS A 67 -13.40 3.86 0.18
CA LYS A 67 -13.49 5.03 1.06
C LYS A 67 -12.60 4.91 2.29
N VAL A 68 -11.52 4.15 2.18
CA VAL A 68 -10.56 4.00 3.27
C VAL A 68 -9.86 5.33 3.53
N SER A 69 -9.80 5.76 4.80
CA SER A 69 -9.21 7.05 5.18
C SER A 69 -7.91 6.93 5.96
N VAL A 70 -7.66 5.80 6.59
CA VAL A 70 -6.46 5.58 7.42
C VAL A 70 -5.87 4.22 7.10
N LEU A 71 -4.55 4.17 6.91
CA LEU A 71 -3.81 2.92 6.84
C LEU A 71 -3.03 2.75 8.14
N GLN A 72 -3.52 1.88 9.01
CA GLN A 72 -2.92 1.61 10.31
C GLN A 72 -1.76 0.62 10.20
N GLN A 73 -1.00 0.46 11.28
CA GLN A 73 0.24 -0.33 11.27
C GLN A 73 0.03 -1.77 10.79
N ASP A 74 -0.98 -2.45 11.31
CA ASP A 74 -1.17 -3.89 11.08
C ASP A 74 -2.24 -4.21 10.03
N VAL A 75 -2.65 -3.21 9.24
CA VAL A 75 -3.72 -3.42 8.26
C VAL A 75 -3.34 -4.47 7.21
N PHE A 76 -2.06 -4.55 6.85
CA PHE A 76 -1.56 -5.52 5.87
C PHE A 76 -0.73 -6.65 6.50
N TYR A 77 -0.86 -6.84 7.80
CA TYR A 77 -0.11 -7.86 8.51
C TYR A 77 -0.37 -9.26 7.91
N GLY A 78 0.69 -10.01 7.66
CA GLY A 78 0.61 -11.36 7.12
C GLY A 78 0.80 -11.47 5.60
N LEU A 79 0.76 -10.36 4.88
CA LEU A 79 0.83 -10.37 3.42
C LEU A 79 2.27 -10.48 2.90
N LYS A 80 2.98 -11.52 3.33
CA LYS A 80 4.41 -11.71 3.01
C LYS A 80 4.72 -11.97 1.55
N SER A 81 3.73 -12.40 0.77
CA SER A 81 3.90 -12.66 -0.67
C SER A 81 3.35 -11.54 -1.55
N LEU A 82 2.81 -10.47 -0.95
CA LEU A 82 2.18 -9.39 -1.70
C LEU A 82 3.21 -8.68 -2.57
N VAL A 83 2.90 -8.59 -3.87
CA VAL A 83 3.73 -7.93 -4.88
C VAL A 83 3.14 -6.59 -5.29
N ARG A 84 1.82 -6.53 -5.45
CA ARG A 84 1.13 -5.32 -5.90
C ARG A 84 -0.01 -4.95 -4.98
N LEU A 85 0.02 -3.70 -4.51
CA LEU A 85 -1.03 -3.14 -3.68
C LEU A 85 -1.66 -1.95 -4.40
N HIS A 86 -2.96 -2.04 -4.67
CA HIS A 86 -3.73 -0.96 -5.28
C HIS A 86 -4.68 -0.37 -4.25
N MET A 87 -4.36 0.82 -3.77
CA MET A 87 -5.17 1.60 -2.83
C MET A 87 -5.52 2.97 -3.42
N ASP A 88 -5.43 3.11 -4.74
CA ASP A 88 -5.72 4.37 -5.42
C ASP A 88 -7.20 4.73 -5.33
N HIS A 89 -7.48 6.03 -5.40
CA HIS A 89 -8.83 6.59 -5.39
C HIS A 89 -9.65 6.16 -4.17
N ASN A 90 -9.03 6.25 -3.01
CA ASN A 90 -9.68 6.17 -1.71
C ASN A 90 -9.72 7.58 -1.11
N LYS A 91 -9.77 7.67 0.20
CA LYS A 91 -9.77 8.94 0.95
C LYS A 91 -8.67 8.95 2.00
N ILE A 92 -7.54 8.30 1.69
CA ILE A 92 -6.47 8.10 2.65
C ILE A 92 -5.81 9.44 2.98
N GLU A 93 -5.84 9.81 4.26
CA GLU A 93 -5.16 10.98 4.79
C GLU A 93 -3.94 10.60 5.62
N ILE A 94 -4.01 9.47 6.32
CA ILE A 94 -2.98 9.05 7.27
C ILE A 94 -2.45 7.69 6.87
N VAL A 95 -1.12 7.61 6.72
CA VAL A 95 -0.40 6.37 6.43
C VAL A 95 0.56 6.12 7.59
N ASN A 96 0.34 5.04 8.34
CA ASN A 96 1.21 4.70 9.46
C ASN A 96 2.64 4.43 8.95
N PRO A 97 3.67 4.93 9.64
CA PRO A 97 5.07 4.76 9.20
C PRO A 97 5.53 3.32 9.07
N ASN A 98 4.87 2.38 9.74
CA ASN A 98 5.26 0.96 9.74
C ASN A 98 4.30 0.08 8.95
N VAL A 99 3.43 0.68 8.12
CA VAL A 99 2.35 -0.05 7.45
C VAL A 99 2.86 -1.15 6.52
N PHE A 100 4.03 -0.96 5.90
CA PHE A 100 4.57 -1.93 4.94
C PHE A 100 5.64 -2.85 5.54
N TYR A 101 5.86 -2.80 6.87
CA TYR A 101 6.80 -3.71 7.52
C TYR A 101 6.39 -5.17 7.30
N GLY A 102 7.37 -5.98 6.97
CA GLY A 102 7.16 -7.41 6.73
C GLY A 102 6.69 -7.76 5.32
N LEU A 103 6.32 -6.77 4.50
CA LEU A 103 5.89 -7.02 3.13
C LEU A 103 7.10 -7.09 2.20
N THR A 104 7.92 -8.11 2.41
CA THR A 104 9.25 -8.23 1.77
C THR A 104 9.20 -8.51 0.28
N SER A 105 8.03 -8.89 -0.24
CA SER A 105 7.83 -9.12 -1.68
C SER A 105 7.21 -7.94 -2.41
N LEU A 106 6.85 -6.87 -1.69
CA LEU A 106 6.13 -5.73 -2.26
C LEU A 106 6.99 -4.99 -3.29
N ARG A 107 6.44 -4.79 -4.49
CA ARG A 107 7.11 -4.12 -5.62
C ARG A 107 6.39 -2.88 -6.08
N LEU A 108 5.07 -2.85 -5.97
CA LEU A 108 4.27 -1.74 -6.47
C LEU A 108 3.26 -1.30 -5.41
N VAL A 109 3.27 0.01 -5.12
CA VAL A 109 2.30 0.65 -4.22
C VAL A 109 1.59 1.75 -4.99
N HIS A 110 0.29 1.61 -5.18
CA HIS A 110 -0.51 2.57 -5.91
C HIS A 110 -1.39 3.34 -4.94
N LEU A 111 -1.05 4.61 -4.72
CA LEU A 111 -1.74 5.51 -3.79
C LEU A 111 -2.27 6.78 -4.49
N GLU A 112 -2.37 6.76 -5.82
CA GLU A 112 -2.88 7.90 -6.57
C GLU A 112 -4.31 8.28 -6.14
N GLY A 113 -4.63 9.57 -6.17
CA GLY A 113 -5.99 10.02 -5.97
C GLY A 113 -6.50 9.90 -4.53
N ASN A 114 -5.62 10.05 -3.57
CA ASN A 114 -5.97 10.08 -2.14
C ASN A 114 -5.84 11.50 -1.58
N LEU A 115 -5.77 11.63 -0.27
CA LEU A 115 -5.73 12.91 0.43
C LEU A 115 -4.50 13.02 1.33
N ILE A 116 -3.40 12.34 0.96
CA ILE A 116 -2.19 12.27 1.76
C ILE A 116 -1.49 13.62 1.74
N LYS A 117 -1.24 14.20 2.93
CA LYS A 117 -0.58 15.49 3.09
C LYS A 117 0.90 15.38 3.37
N GLN A 118 1.31 14.28 4.00
CA GLN A 118 2.70 14.06 4.35
C GLN A 118 2.98 12.57 4.49
N LEU A 119 4.24 12.20 4.32
CA LEU A 119 4.71 10.84 4.48
C LEU A 119 5.89 10.86 5.46
N HIS A 120 5.96 9.83 6.31
CA HIS A 120 7.09 9.64 7.20
C HIS A 120 8.29 9.11 6.40
N PRO A 121 9.54 9.45 6.78
CA PRO A 121 10.72 8.91 6.09
C PRO A 121 10.76 7.39 6.00
N ASP A 122 10.19 6.68 6.97
CA ASP A 122 10.24 5.21 7.04
C ASP A 122 9.03 4.51 6.40
N THR A 123 8.08 5.25 5.82
CA THR A 123 6.82 4.68 5.34
C THR A 123 7.00 3.52 4.37
N PHE A 124 7.98 3.60 3.48
CA PHE A 124 8.17 2.57 2.45
C PHE A 124 9.21 1.51 2.81
N VAL A 125 9.60 1.43 4.08
CA VAL A 125 10.44 0.35 4.57
C VAL A 125 9.63 -0.95 4.57
N THR A 126 10.19 -2.00 3.99
CA THR A 126 9.51 -3.31 3.88
C THR A 126 10.26 -4.44 4.57
N LEU A 127 11.32 -4.12 5.30
CA LEU A 127 12.12 -5.13 6.00
C LEU A 127 11.27 -5.93 7.00
N ASN A 128 11.72 -7.12 7.33
CA ASN A 128 11.15 -7.85 8.45
C ASN A 128 11.88 -7.50 9.75
N TYR A 129 11.33 -7.93 10.89
CA TYR A 129 11.83 -7.52 12.21
C TYR A 129 13.19 -8.10 12.61
N VAL A 130 13.74 -9.03 11.81
CA VAL A 130 15.09 -9.58 12.07
C VAL A 130 16.20 -8.81 11.35
N GLN A 131 15.85 -7.94 10.42
CA GLN A 131 16.81 -7.12 9.68
C GLN A 131 17.14 -5.85 10.46
N ILE A 132 18.40 -5.47 10.50
CA ILE A 132 18.89 -4.30 11.24
C ILE A 132 19.07 -3.05 10.37
N PHE A 133 19.08 -3.20 9.05
CA PHE A 133 19.21 -2.09 8.13
C PHE A 133 17.86 -1.76 7.49
N LYS A 134 17.56 -0.47 7.34
CA LYS A 134 16.39 -0.07 6.59
C LYS A 134 16.55 -0.48 5.12
N ILE A 135 15.54 -1.14 4.59
CA ILE A 135 15.53 -1.60 3.22
C ILE A 135 14.12 -1.52 2.68
N SER A 136 13.98 -1.27 1.38
CA SER A 136 12.71 -1.31 0.68
C SER A 136 12.83 -2.18 -0.55
N SER A 137 11.87 -3.06 -0.72
CA SER A 137 11.73 -3.91 -1.91
C SER A 137 10.99 -3.20 -3.04
N ILE A 138 10.42 -2.02 -2.79
CA ILE A 138 9.48 -1.35 -3.69
C ILE A 138 10.22 -0.79 -4.91
N LYS A 139 9.64 -1.05 -6.09
CA LYS A 139 10.14 -0.57 -7.38
C LYS A 139 9.32 0.56 -7.96
N HIS A 140 8.02 0.59 -7.68
CA HIS A 140 7.11 1.55 -8.29
C HIS A 140 6.19 2.15 -7.23
N ILE A 141 6.15 3.49 -7.15
CA ILE A 141 5.27 4.21 -6.23
C ILE A 141 4.46 5.22 -7.02
N TYR A 142 3.14 5.18 -6.86
CA TYR A 142 2.21 6.14 -7.46
C TYR A 142 1.64 7.02 -6.36
N LEU A 143 2.05 8.30 -6.35
CA LEU A 143 1.62 9.30 -5.36
C LEU A 143 0.94 10.51 -6.01
N SER A 144 0.64 10.43 -7.30
CA SER A 144 -0.01 11.52 -8.02
C SER A 144 -1.37 11.83 -7.44
N GLU A 145 -1.83 13.07 -7.61
CA GLU A 145 -3.17 13.50 -7.21
C GLU A 145 -3.45 13.27 -5.71
N ASN A 146 -2.54 13.75 -4.87
CA ASN A 146 -2.68 13.80 -3.42
C ASN A 146 -2.57 15.26 -2.95
N ALA A 147 -2.27 15.47 -1.68
CA ALA A 147 -2.12 16.80 -1.09
C ALA A 147 -0.71 17.02 -0.53
N LEU A 148 0.27 16.35 -1.12
CA LEU A 148 1.67 16.42 -0.67
C LEU A 148 2.29 17.76 -1.06
N THR A 149 3.00 18.38 -0.12
CA THR A 149 3.76 19.60 -0.36
C THR A 149 5.27 19.36 -0.43
N SER A 150 5.73 18.23 0.12
CA SER A 150 7.14 17.84 0.11
C SER A 150 7.24 16.33 0.31
N LEU A 151 8.43 15.79 0.06
CA LEU A 151 8.78 14.40 0.37
C LEU A 151 9.95 14.39 1.33
N PRO A 152 9.99 13.44 2.29
CA PRO A 152 11.14 13.31 3.16
C PRO A 152 12.35 12.76 2.38
N GLN A 153 13.44 13.53 2.39
CA GLN A 153 14.64 13.18 1.63
C GLN A 153 15.22 11.83 2.04
N GLU A 154 15.16 11.51 3.32
CA GLU A 154 15.74 10.29 3.89
C GLU A 154 15.12 9.02 3.32
N MET A 155 13.88 9.12 2.82
CA MET A 155 13.15 7.99 2.24
C MET A 155 13.93 7.33 1.10
N PHE A 156 14.63 8.14 0.30
CA PHE A 156 15.31 7.65 -0.89
C PHE A 156 16.66 6.99 -0.59
N SER A 157 17.16 7.13 0.63
CA SER A 157 18.44 6.53 1.03
C SER A 157 18.37 5.01 1.13
N TYR A 158 17.20 4.44 1.44
CA TYR A 158 17.04 2.98 1.55
C TYR A 158 16.24 2.37 0.40
N MET A 159 15.75 3.17 -0.53
CA MET A 159 14.94 2.69 -1.66
C MET A 159 15.81 2.37 -2.86
N SER A 160 16.75 1.46 -2.68
CA SER A 160 17.74 1.12 -3.71
C SER A 160 17.14 0.44 -4.95
N GLU A 161 15.97 -0.16 -4.84
CA GLU A 161 15.32 -0.84 -5.95
C GLU A 161 14.28 0.02 -6.66
N LEU A 162 14.08 1.28 -6.24
CA LEU A 162 13.08 2.16 -6.81
C LEU A 162 13.41 2.48 -8.27
N GLU A 163 12.48 2.19 -9.17
CA GLU A 163 12.60 2.42 -10.61
C GLU A 163 11.74 3.58 -11.08
N SER A 164 10.56 3.77 -10.51
CA SER A 164 9.66 4.85 -10.89
C SER A 164 8.85 5.37 -9.72
N ILE A 165 8.64 6.69 -9.73
CA ILE A 165 7.78 7.37 -8.78
C ILE A 165 6.97 8.42 -9.52
N TYR A 166 5.66 8.47 -9.30
CA TYR A 166 4.75 9.38 -9.98
C TYR A 166 4.22 10.39 -8.97
N LEU A 167 4.45 11.68 -9.26
CA LEU A 167 4.28 12.75 -8.29
C LEU A 167 3.42 13.92 -8.77
N HIS A 168 2.89 13.88 -9.99
CA HIS A 168 2.11 15.00 -10.53
C HIS A 168 0.78 15.20 -9.77
N GLY A 169 0.21 16.39 -9.90
CA GLY A 169 -1.07 16.70 -9.28
C GLY A 169 -1.02 16.90 -7.76
N ASN A 170 0.15 17.19 -7.20
CA ASN A 170 0.31 17.56 -5.80
C ASN A 170 0.69 19.03 -5.68
N PRO A 171 0.31 19.72 -4.58
CA PRO A 171 0.66 21.12 -4.38
C PRO A 171 2.09 21.28 -3.84
N TRP A 172 3.08 20.88 -4.61
CA TRP A 172 4.48 20.92 -4.19
C TRP A 172 4.90 22.33 -3.78
N SER A 173 5.60 22.42 -2.65
CA SER A 173 6.21 23.66 -2.20
C SER A 173 7.36 24.05 -3.11
N CYS A 174 7.50 25.36 -3.39
CA CYS A 174 8.59 25.88 -4.22
C CYS A 174 9.92 26.02 -3.47
N ASP A 175 10.06 25.40 -2.31
CA ASP A 175 11.31 25.37 -1.57
C ASP A 175 12.29 24.33 -2.14
N CYS A 176 13.44 24.17 -1.50
CA CYS A 176 14.52 23.31 -1.97
C CYS A 176 14.21 21.82 -1.89
N SER A 177 13.05 21.41 -1.39
CA SER A 177 12.77 19.97 -1.15
C SER A 177 12.69 19.17 -2.43
N LEU A 178 12.26 19.75 -3.55
CA LEU A 178 12.23 19.05 -4.84
C LEU A 178 13.55 19.13 -5.59
N GLN A 179 14.44 20.04 -5.22
CA GLN A 179 15.75 20.18 -5.85
C GLN A 179 16.61 18.93 -5.60
N TRP A 180 16.66 18.43 -4.36
CA TRP A 180 17.41 17.24 -4.05
C TRP A 180 16.84 16.02 -4.80
N PHE A 181 15.53 15.96 -4.99
CA PHE A 181 14.89 14.89 -5.75
C PHE A 181 15.35 14.89 -7.21
N ALA A 182 15.42 16.06 -7.82
CA ALA A 182 15.90 16.19 -9.20
C ALA A 182 17.35 15.73 -9.32
N GLU A 183 18.20 16.08 -8.35
CA GLU A 183 19.60 15.64 -8.32
C GLU A 183 19.72 14.12 -8.11
N TRP A 184 18.93 13.58 -7.18
CA TRP A 184 18.90 12.14 -6.92
C TRP A 184 18.48 11.36 -8.16
N SER A 185 17.46 11.82 -8.87
CA SER A 185 16.96 11.14 -10.06
C SER A 185 17.98 11.12 -11.20
N LYS A 186 18.81 12.16 -11.30
CA LYS A 186 19.90 12.23 -12.30
C LYS A 186 21.02 11.23 -12.04
N GLN A 187 21.23 10.83 -10.79
CA GLN A 187 22.28 9.88 -10.41
C GLN A 187 21.87 8.43 -10.60
N ARG A 188 20.62 8.18 -10.92
CA ARG A 188 20.14 6.82 -11.14
C ARG A 188 20.27 6.46 -12.61
N PRO A 189 20.72 5.20 -12.90
CA PRO A 189 20.86 4.74 -14.29
C PRO A 189 19.52 4.55 -14.99
#